data_abef4794631c599dd7f43e77e02c83a1
#
_entry.id   abef4794631c599dd7f43e77e02c83a1
#
_cell.length_a   1.000
_cell.length_b   1.000
_cell.length_c   1.000
_cell.angle_alpha   90.00
_cell.angle_beta   90.00
_cell.angle_gamma   90.00
#
_symmetry.space_group_name_H-M   'P 1'
#
loop_
_entity.id
_entity.type
_entity.pdbx_description
1 polymer ?
#
loop_
_entity_poly.entity_id
_entity_poly.type
_entity_poly.pdbx_seq_one_letter_code
_entity_poly.pdbx_strand_id
1 'polypeptide(L)'
;NNRAQGLPAYLIIDMVTQNVEVVRLDEGIHYTTAEHFSRNLYRHLRFHYPTFMFDDPAFEIDENGDPWWVCPRVSHTIGLFGGRDIIGAVLVNAVTGESAYYKTGDVPNWVDHVYTAELIMQQYDYHGTYVNGFINSLFGQRDVTVTTEGYNYIAIGDDVYMYTGVTSVVSDQSNIGFILSNQRTKETRFYLVAGAKEYSAMDSAEGQVQQMRYTATFPLLLNISDQPTYFMALKDAAQLVKMYAMVNVSQYQIVATGATVADCERNYRQMLLNGNLIDEETGTLPEEQMALTAAYSGVVSDIRSAVMDGNTVYFLQIDGVWYSG
;
A
#
# COMPACT_ATOMS: atom_id res chain seq x y z
N ASN A 1 -23.74 6.01 -18.09
CA ASN A 1 -23.49 5.32 -19.35
C ASN A 1 -23.85 3.83 -19.21
N ASN A 2 -25.08 3.50 -19.54
CA ASN A 2 -25.56 2.12 -19.56
C ASN A 2 -24.93 1.41 -20.77
N ARG A 3 -23.73 0.87 -20.64
CA ARG A 3 -23.13 0.03 -21.67
C ARG A 3 -23.79 -1.33 -21.62
N ALA A 4 -24.49 -1.71 -22.67
CA ALA A 4 -25.15 -3.02 -22.76
C ALA A 4 -24.18 -4.19 -22.56
N GLN A 5 -22.92 -4.00 -22.93
CA GLN A 5 -21.84 -5.00 -22.88
C GLN A 5 -20.96 -4.93 -21.60
N GLY A 6 -21.27 -4.05 -20.63
CA GLY A 6 -20.45 -3.87 -19.43
C GLY A 6 -19.11 -3.18 -19.70
N LEU A 7 -18.20 -3.24 -18.68
CA LEU A 7 -16.81 -2.78 -18.81
C LEU A 7 -15.97 -3.88 -19.45
N PRO A 8 -15.26 -3.61 -20.56
CA PRO A 8 -14.63 -4.67 -21.36
C PRO A 8 -13.28 -5.15 -20.80
N ALA A 9 -12.74 -4.52 -19.76
CA ALA A 9 -11.41 -4.81 -19.27
C ALA A 9 -11.21 -4.27 -17.83
N TYR A 10 -10.22 -4.80 -17.15
CA TYR A 10 -9.63 -4.23 -15.93
C TYR A 10 -8.12 -4.04 -16.10
N LEU A 11 -7.50 -3.33 -15.18
CA LEU A 11 -6.05 -3.05 -15.19
C LEU A 11 -5.41 -3.75 -14.00
N ILE A 12 -4.31 -4.45 -14.27
CA ILE A 12 -3.39 -4.92 -13.22
C ILE A 12 -2.17 -4.00 -13.25
N ILE A 13 -1.80 -3.51 -12.08
CA ILE A 13 -0.61 -2.68 -11.89
C ILE A 13 0.32 -3.42 -10.96
N ASP A 14 1.49 -3.81 -11.46
CA ASP A 14 2.53 -4.42 -10.63
C ASP A 14 3.10 -3.36 -9.67
N MET A 15 3.07 -3.65 -8.37
CA MET A 15 3.47 -2.70 -7.34
C MET A 15 4.97 -2.42 -7.30
N VAL A 16 5.78 -3.35 -7.81
CA VAL A 16 7.25 -3.25 -7.80
C VAL A 16 7.76 -2.59 -9.06
N THR A 17 7.32 -3.11 -10.22
CA THR A 17 7.81 -2.65 -11.53
C THR A 17 7.00 -1.49 -12.10
N GLN A 18 5.81 -1.22 -11.53
CA GLN A 18 4.82 -0.23 -12.00
C GLN A 18 4.32 -0.51 -13.44
N ASN A 19 4.54 -1.71 -13.93
CA ASN A 19 4.01 -2.13 -15.22
C ASN A 19 2.48 -2.24 -15.14
N VAL A 20 1.82 -1.75 -16.18
CA VAL A 20 0.37 -1.78 -16.31
C VAL A 20 -0.02 -2.79 -17.39
N GLU A 21 -0.81 -3.77 -17.00
CA GLU A 21 -1.41 -4.75 -17.89
C GLU A 21 -2.90 -4.50 -18.06
N VAL A 22 -3.39 -4.54 -19.29
CA VAL A 22 -4.82 -4.43 -19.61
C VAL A 22 -5.36 -5.81 -19.88
N VAL A 23 -6.14 -6.36 -18.96
CA VAL A 23 -6.80 -7.65 -19.11
C VAL A 23 -8.17 -7.43 -19.74
N ARG A 24 -8.37 -7.95 -20.95
CA ARG A 24 -9.64 -7.88 -21.66
C ARG A 24 -10.50 -9.09 -21.33
N LEU A 25 -11.76 -8.84 -21.05
CA LEU A 25 -12.75 -9.86 -20.76
C LEU A 25 -13.58 -10.17 -21.99
N ASP A 26 -13.90 -11.45 -22.21
CA ASP A 26 -14.82 -11.90 -23.27
C ASP A 26 -16.24 -11.40 -22.98
N GLU A 27 -16.66 -11.50 -21.72
CA GLU A 27 -17.87 -10.88 -21.17
C GLU A 27 -17.47 -9.74 -20.23
N GLY A 28 -18.05 -8.56 -20.43
CA GLY A 28 -17.69 -7.37 -19.65
C GLY A 28 -18.20 -7.43 -18.20
N ILE A 29 -17.60 -6.61 -17.35
CA ILE A 29 -18.06 -6.40 -15.97
C ILE A 29 -19.40 -5.68 -16.01
N HIS A 30 -20.42 -6.33 -15.50
CA HIS A 30 -21.80 -5.82 -15.47
C HIS A 30 -22.18 -5.23 -14.12
N TYR A 31 -21.66 -5.77 -13.02
CA TYR A 31 -21.99 -5.32 -11.67
C TYR A 31 -20.90 -4.40 -11.15
N THR A 32 -21.25 -3.16 -10.87
CA THR A 32 -20.34 -2.19 -10.28
C THR A 32 -21.07 -1.28 -9.28
N THR A 33 -20.32 -0.57 -8.44
CA THR A 33 -20.87 0.44 -7.53
C THR A 33 -21.44 1.67 -8.26
N ALA A 34 -20.97 1.95 -9.48
CA ALA A 34 -21.35 3.10 -10.30
C ALA A 34 -22.49 2.82 -11.29
N GLU A 35 -22.84 1.55 -11.52
CA GLU A 35 -23.95 1.19 -12.43
C GLU A 35 -25.32 1.49 -11.82
N HIS A 36 -26.35 1.41 -12.66
CA HIS A 36 -27.73 1.73 -12.30
C HIS A 36 -28.63 0.50 -12.31
N PHE A 37 -29.77 0.61 -11.63
CA PHE A 37 -30.83 -0.41 -11.58
C PHE A 37 -30.30 -1.80 -11.13
N SER A 38 -30.58 -2.86 -11.90
CA SER A 38 -30.25 -4.23 -11.55
C SER A 38 -28.74 -4.53 -11.55
N ARG A 39 -27.93 -3.68 -12.17
CA ARG A 39 -26.47 -3.82 -12.26
C ARG A 39 -25.71 -3.03 -11.18
N ASN A 40 -26.41 -2.23 -10.39
CA ASN A 40 -25.80 -1.57 -9.24
C ASN A 40 -25.51 -2.61 -8.14
N LEU A 41 -24.25 -2.71 -7.71
CA LEU A 41 -23.79 -3.68 -6.73
C LEU A 41 -24.54 -3.58 -5.40
N TYR A 42 -24.70 -2.36 -4.85
CA TYR A 42 -25.40 -2.17 -3.57
C TYR A 42 -26.87 -2.58 -3.64
N ARG A 43 -27.51 -2.31 -4.77
CA ARG A 43 -28.89 -2.74 -5.01
C ARG A 43 -28.96 -4.26 -5.12
N HIS A 44 -28.04 -4.91 -5.84
CA HIS A 44 -27.93 -6.35 -5.95
C HIS A 44 -27.82 -7.00 -4.56
N LEU A 45 -26.87 -6.53 -3.75
CA LEU A 45 -26.68 -7.00 -2.37
C LEU A 45 -27.95 -6.81 -1.52
N ARG A 46 -28.62 -5.65 -1.63
CA ARG A 46 -29.83 -5.36 -0.85
C ARG A 46 -30.98 -6.32 -1.18
N PHE A 47 -31.12 -6.76 -2.43
CA PHE A 47 -32.16 -7.69 -2.82
C PHE A 47 -31.85 -9.15 -2.44
N HIS A 48 -30.59 -9.57 -2.51
CA HIS A 48 -30.20 -10.94 -2.19
C HIS A 48 -29.94 -11.15 -0.70
N TYR A 49 -29.46 -10.11 0.00
CA TYR A 49 -29.09 -10.14 1.42
C TYR A 49 -29.74 -8.98 2.18
N PRO A 50 -31.07 -8.91 2.26
CA PRO A 50 -31.79 -7.72 2.77
C PRO A 50 -31.52 -7.41 4.24
N THR A 51 -31.09 -8.39 5.04
CA THR A 51 -30.80 -8.23 6.47
C THR A 51 -29.34 -7.99 6.79
N PHE A 52 -28.46 -8.01 5.76
CA PHE A 52 -27.04 -7.78 5.96
C PHE A 52 -26.71 -6.28 5.88
N MET A 53 -25.79 -5.87 6.74
CA MET A 53 -25.12 -4.58 6.63
C MET A 53 -23.75 -4.84 6.02
N PHE A 54 -23.36 -3.98 5.10
CA PHE A 54 -22.09 -4.12 4.38
C PHE A 54 -21.19 -2.93 4.65
N ASP A 55 -19.89 -3.20 4.68
CA ASP A 55 -18.82 -2.20 4.55
C ASP A 55 -18.56 -1.91 3.07
N ASP A 56 -17.61 -1.02 2.79
CA ASP A 56 -17.23 -0.68 1.42
C ASP A 56 -16.68 -1.92 0.70
N PRO A 57 -17.17 -2.20 -0.52
CA PRO A 57 -16.74 -3.36 -1.27
C PRO A 57 -15.36 -3.14 -1.90
N ALA A 58 -14.51 -4.16 -1.87
CA ALA A 58 -13.25 -4.23 -2.60
C ALA A 58 -13.45 -4.96 -3.95
N PHE A 59 -12.69 -4.55 -4.97
CA PHE A 59 -12.65 -5.23 -6.26
C PHE A 59 -11.38 -6.08 -6.32
N GLU A 60 -11.54 -7.38 -6.54
CA GLU A 60 -10.45 -8.35 -6.55
C GLU A 60 -10.58 -9.32 -7.72
N ILE A 61 -9.50 -10.02 -7.99
CA ILE A 61 -9.39 -10.99 -9.09
C ILE A 61 -9.06 -12.34 -8.48
N ASP A 62 -9.78 -13.39 -8.87
CA ASP A 62 -9.48 -14.73 -8.41
C ASP A 62 -8.29 -15.37 -9.19
N GLU A 63 -7.89 -16.58 -8.80
CA GLU A 63 -6.79 -17.33 -9.42
C GLU A 63 -6.98 -17.62 -10.92
N ASN A 64 -8.22 -17.54 -11.41
CA ASN A 64 -8.55 -17.77 -12.83
C ASN A 64 -8.54 -16.48 -13.65
N GLY A 65 -8.40 -15.32 -12.99
CA GLY A 65 -8.52 -14.01 -13.60
C GLY A 65 -9.95 -13.48 -13.68
N ASP A 66 -10.90 -14.12 -12.99
CA ASP A 66 -12.29 -13.66 -12.93
C ASP A 66 -12.43 -12.49 -11.94
N PRO A 67 -13.15 -11.42 -12.33
CA PRO A 67 -13.33 -10.26 -11.45
C PRO A 67 -14.46 -10.46 -10.44
N TRP A 68 -14.20 -10.12 -9.19
CA TRP A 68 -15.11 -10.24 -8.06
C TRP A 68 -15.22 -8.97 -7.25
N TRP A 69 -16.37 -8.80 -6.60
CA TRP A 69 -16.58 -7.84 -5.53
C TRP A 69 -16.58 -8.57 -4.19
N VAL A 70 -15.66 -8.22 -3.33
CA VAL A 70 -15.63 -8.64 -1.93
C VAL A 70 -16.43 -7.64 -1.12
N CYS A 71 -17.55 -8.06 -0.55
CA CYS A 71 -18.49 -7.19 0.17
C CYS A 71 -18.53 -7.60 1.65
N PRO A 72 -17.73 -6.97 2.54
CA PRO A 72 -17.64 -7.34 3.94
C PRO A 72 -18.97 -7.16 4.66
N ARG A 73 -19.39 -8.16 5.43
CA ARG A 73 -20.59 -8.12 6.24
C ARG A 73 -20.28 -7.59 7.63
N VAL A 74 -20.86 -6.44 7.95
CA VAL A 74 -20.74 -5.77 9.26
C VAL A 74 -21.69 -6.39 10.28
N SER A 75 -21.22 -6.49 11.51
CA SER A 75 -22.01 -6.76 12.71
C SER A 75 -21.62 -5.80 13.83
N HIS A 76 -22.56 -5.54 14.74
CA HIS A 76 -22.31 -4.75 15.96
C HIS A 76 -22.35 -5.68 17.16
N THR A 77 -21.28 -5.72 17.93
CA THR A 77 -21.08 -6.65 19.05
C THR A 77 -21.41 -6.06 20.41
N ILE A 78 -21.53 -4.72 20.48
CA ILE A 78 -21.80 -3.96 21.72
C ILE A 78 -23.06 -3.12 21.53
N GLY A 79 -24.16 -3.54 22.14
CA GLY A 79 -25.44 -2.87 22.01
C GLY A 79 -25.95 -2.83 20.57
N LEU A 80 -26.62 -1.73 20.18
CA LEU A 80 -27.21 -1.61 18.84
C LEU A 80 -26.24 -1.11 17.76
N PHE A 81 -25.26 -0.30 18.15
CA PHE A 81 -24.40 0.40 17.19
C PHE A 81 -22.90 0.42 17.57
N GLY A 82 -22.53 -0.16 18.71
CA GLY A 82 -21.15 -0.23 19.18
C GLY A 82 -20.45 -1.53 18.79
N GLY A 83 -19.11 -1.54 18.86
CA GLY A 83 -18.30 -2.71 18.59
C GLY A 83 -18.47 -3.23 17.16
N ARG A 84 -18.34 -2.36 16.17
CA ARG A 84 -18.38 -2.74 14.76
C ARG A 84 -17.30 -3.78 14.46
N ASP A 85 -17.68 -4.87 13.81
CA ASP A 85 -16.77 -5.91 13.35
C ASP A 85 -17.27 -6.55 12.05
N ILE A 86 -16.38 -7.25 11.35
CA ILE A 86 -16.70 -8.03 10.16
C ILE A 86 -16.86 -9.50 10.57
N ILE A 87 -17.96 -10.12 10.16
CA ILE A 87 -18.29 -11.52 10.48
C ILE A 87 -18.30 -12.43 9.26
N GLY A 88 -17.99 -11.91 8.10
CA GLY A 88 -17.92 -12.62 6.84
C GLY A 88 -17.93 -11.65 5.67
N ALA A 89 -17.93 -12.19 4.47
CA ALA A 89 -18.05 -11.42 3.24
C ALA A 89 -19.00 -12.11 2.27
N VAL A 90 -19.69 -11.32 1.46
CA VAL A 90 -20.39 -11.79 0.27
C VAL A 90 -19.47 -11.54 -0.92
N LEU A 91 -19.14 -12.59 -1.64
CA LEU A 91 -18.41 -12.51 -2.91
C LEU A 91 -19.43 -12.46 -4.03
N VAL A 92 -19.31 -11.45 -4.90
CA VAL A 92 -20.19 -11.26 -6.06
C VAL A 92 -19.34 -11.27 -7.32
N ASN A 93 -19.56 -12.24 -8.21
CA ASN A 93 -18.91 -12.24 -9.52
C ASN A 93 -19.34 -11.01 -10.30
N ALA A 94 -18.36 -10.18 -10.70
CA ALA A 94 -18.64 -8.88 -11.30
C ALA A 94 -19.22 -8.97 -12.73
N VAL A 95 -19.09 -10.14 -13.38
CA VAL A 95 -19.63 -10.41 -14.71
C VAL A 95 -21.04 -10.97 -14.61
N THR A 96 -21.23 -12.09 -13.88
CA THR A 96 -22.50 -12.85 -13.84
C THR A 96 -23.48 -12.36 -12.79
N GLY A 97 -22.96 -11.75 -11.69
CA GLY A 97 -23.76 -11.39 -10.52
C GLY A 97 -24.04 -12.58 -9.58
N GLU A 98 -23.50 -13.75 -9.85
CA GLU A 98 -23.54 -14.86 -8.88
C GLU A 98 -22.91 -14.43 -7.58
N SER A 99 -23.54 -14.78 -6.47
CA SER A 99 -23.05 -14.34 -5.17
C SER A 99 -23.19 -15.43 -4.10
N ALA A 100 -22.20 -15.49 -3.22
CA ALA A 100 -22.19 -16.41 -2.09
C ALA A 100 -21.66 -15.74 -0.83
N TYR A 101 -22.22 -16.10 0.32
CA TYR A 101 -21.76 -15.60 1.62
C TYR A 101 -20.76 -16.60 2.25
N TYR A 102 -19.65 -16.09 2.74
CA TYR A 102 -18.64 -16.83 3.48
C TYR A 102 -18.45 -16.19 4.87
N LYS A 103 -18.28 -17.02 5.89
CA LYS A 103 -17.81 -16.53 7.21
C LYS A 103 -16.33 -16.16 7.10
N THR A 104 -15.85 -15.32 8.02
CA THR A 104 -14.45 -14.84 7.98
C THR A 104 -13.40 -15.95 7.92
N GLY A 105 -13.63 -17.10 8.57
CA GLY A 105 -12.71 -18.24 8.52
C GLY A 105 -12.82 -19.14 7.27
N ASP A 106 -13.86 -18.93 6.46
CA ASP A 106 -14.17 -19.76 5.29
C ASP A 106 -13.97 -18.99 3.97
N VAL A 107 -13.50 -17.75 4.04
CA VAL A 107 -13.23 -16.91 2.87
C VAL A 107 -12.09 -17.51 2.05
N PRO A 108 -12.22 -17.64 0.72
CA PRO A 108 -11.17 -18.17 -0.14
C PRO A 108 -9.84 -17.44 0.00
N ASN A 109 -8.71 -18.13 -0.20
CA ASN A 109 -7.38 -17.58 0.02
C ASN A 109 -7.00 -16.46 -0.96
N TRP A 110 -7.61 -16.41 -2.14
CA TRP A 110 -7.37 -15.35 -3.11
C TRP A 110 -8.01 -14.01 -2.72
N VAL A 111 -8.84 -13.98 -1.68
CA VAL A 111 -9.45 -12.74 -1.17
C VAL A 111 -8.51 -12.09 -0.18
N ASP A 112 -8.10 -10.87 -0.48
CA ASP A 112 -7.16 -10.10 0.34
C ASP A 112 -7.85 -9.14 1.31
N HIS A 113 -8.94 -8.50 0.90
CA HIS A 113 -9.56 -7.39 1.64
C HIS A 113 -10.91 -7.79 2.26
N VAL A 114 -10.87 -8.47 3.39
CA VAL A 114 -12.07 -8.75 4.21
C VAL A 114 -12.28 -7.67 5.26
N TYR A 115 -11.19 -7.21 5.89
CA TYR A 115 -11.22 -6.17 6.92
C TYR A 115 -10.65 -4.86 6.37
N THR A 116 -11.40 -3.75 6.52
CA THR A 116 -10.94 -2.45 6.08
C THR A 116 -9.89 -1.89 7.05
N ALA A 117 -8.96 -1.08 6.54
CA ALA A 117 -7.92 -0.45 7.35
C ALA A 117 -8.51 0.40 8.47
N GLU A 118 -9.57 1.17 8.16
CA GLU A 118 -10.26 2.03 9.11
C GLU A 118 -10.87 1.24 10.27
N LEU A 119 -11.44 0.07 9.98
CA LEU A 119 -11.98 -0.79 11.03
C LEU A 119 -10.88 -1.32 11.95
N ILE A 120 -9.77 -1.76 11.38
CA ILE A 120 -8.61 -2.27 12.13
C ILE A 120 -8.05 -1.17 13.02
N MET A 121 -7.82 0.02 12.46
CA MET A 121 -7.34 1.19 13.22
C MET A 121 -8.29 1.55 14.36
N GLN A 122 -9.59 1.63 14.09
CA GLN A 122 -10.59 1.92 15.10
C GLN A 122 -10.60 0.91 16.25
N GLN A 123 -10.49 -0.38 15.93
CA GLN A 123 -10.45 -1.43 16.95
C GLN A 123 -9.15 -1.39 17.76
N TYR A 124 -8.03 -1.10 17.10
CA TYR A 124 -6.75 -0.91 17.77
C TYR A 124 -6.78 0.28 18.72
N ASP A 125 -7.34 1.40 18.27
CA ASP A 125 -7.48 2.61 19.09
C ASP A 125 -8.39 2.39 20.30
N TYR A 126 -9.48 1.62 20.15
CA TYR A 126 -10.29 1.22 21.29
C TYR A 126 -9.50 0.39 22.30
N HIS A 127 -8.71 -0.57 21.81
CA HIS A 127 -7.84 -1.37 22.68
C HIS A 127 -6.81 -0.48 23.37
N GLY A 128 -6.06 0.32 22.65
CA GLY A 128 -5.02 1.20 23.19
C GLY A 128 -5.57 2.25 24.18
N THR A 129 -6.77 2.74 23.91
CA THR A 129 -7.42 3.74 24.78
C THR A 129 -7.95 3.12 26.07
N TYR A 130 -8.55 1.93 26.02
CA TYR A 130 -9.29 1.36 27.14
C TYR A 130 -8.60 0.19 27.85
N VAL A 131 -7.45 -0.27 27.40
CA VAL A 131 -6.71 -1.40 28.01
C VAL A 131 -6.44 -1.20 29.50
N ASN A 132 -6.17 0.02 29.92
CA ASN A 132 -5.96 0.39 31.33
C ASN A 132 -7.23 0.96 32.01
N GLY A 133 -8.41 0.73 31.43
CA GLY A 133 -9.71 1.08 31.96
C GLY A 133 -10.19 2.48 31.57
N PHE A 134 -11.53 2.64 31.62
CA PHE A 134 -12.22 3.85 31.19
C PHE A 134 -11.79 5.11 31.99
N ILE A 135 -11.55 4.99 33.30
CA ILE A 135 -11.13 6.15 34.11
C ILE A 135 -9.73 6.62 33.71
N ASN A 136 -8.82 5.70 33.39
CA ASN A 136 -7.48 6.05 32.92
C ASN A 136 -7.55 6.78 31.57
N SER A 137 -8.44 6.39 30.68
CA SER A 137 -8.58 7.05 29.38
C SER A 137 -9.03 8.52 29.49
N LEU A 138 -9.73 8.88 30.59
CA LEU A 138 -10.22 10.24 30.80
C LEU A 138 -9.25 11.13 31.60
N PHE A 139 -8.60 10.61 32.64
CA PHE A 139 -7.85 11.43 33.58
C PHE A 139 -6.38 11.17 33.72
N GLY A 140 -5.91 9.97 33.46
CA GLY A 140 -4.51 9.60 33.64
C GLY A 140 -3.74 9.44 32.34
N GLN A 141 -4.39 8.92 31.35
CA GLN A 141 -3.88 8.60 30.01
C GLN A 141 -2.54 7.85 30.01
N ARG A 142 -2.28 7.07 31.07
CA ARG A 142 -1.06 6.27 31.17
C ARG A 142 -1.11 5.13 30.17
N ASP A 143 -0.04 5.01 29.38
CA ASP A 143 0.12 3.97 28.38
C ASP A 143 -1.04 3.90 27.38
N VAL A 144 -1.75 5.01 27.20
CA VAL A 144 -2.77 5.15 26.15
C VAL A 144 -2.08 5.34 24.83
N THR A 145 -2.38 4.44 23.91
CA THR A 145 -1.83 4.44 22.56
C THR A 145 -2.93 4.54 21.53
N VAL A 146 -2.62 5.21 20.43
CA VAL A 146 -3.52 5.33 19.27
C VAL A 146 -2.70 5.17 17.99
N THR A 147 -3.37 4.82 16.91
CA THR A 147 -2.76 4.81 15.58
C THR A 147 -2.42 6.23 15.13
N THR A 148 -1.44 6.37 14.27
CA THR A 148 -1.16 7.66 13.59
C THR A 148 -2.21 7.91 12.50
N GLU A 149 -2.31 9.15 12.06
CA GLU A 149 -3.19 9.48 10.94
C GLU A 149 -2.61 8.91 9.63
N GLY A 150 -3.39 8.09 8.96
CA GLY A 150 -2.99 7.46 7.70
C GLY A 150 -2.52 6.02 7.85
N TYR A 151 -2.51 5.35 6.71
CA TYR A 151 -2.08 3.97 6.57
C TYR A 151 -1.55 3.71 5.16
N ASN A 152 -0.87 2.58 4.99
CA ASN A 152 -0.48 2.08 3.68
C ASN A 152 -0.63 0.55 3.66
N TYR A 153 -0.51 -0.03 2.49
CA TYR A 153 -0.60 -1.48 2.30
C TYR A 153 0.75 -2.03 1.83
N ILE A 154 1.06 -3.23 2.29
CA ILE A 154 2.23 -3.99 1.87
C ILE A 154 1.81 -5.44 1.60
N ALA A 155 2.27 -5.98 0.48
CA ALA A 155 2.11 -7.40 0.19
C ALA A 155 3.25 -8.19 0.87
N ILE A 156 2.89 -9.19 1.67
CA ILE A 156 3.84 -10.08 2.32
C ILE A 156 3.41 -11.53 2.07
N GLY A 157 4.19 -12.25 1.30
CA GLY A 157 3.78 -13.56 0.79
C GLY A 157 2.62 -13.41 -0.19
N ASP A 158 1.51 -14.09 0.13
CA ASP A 158 0.28 -14.09 -0.69
C ASP A 158 -0.84 -13.27 -0.04
N ASP A 159 -0.55 -12.47 0.97
CA ASP A 159 -1.54 -11.68 1.71
C ASP A 159 -1.20 -10.18 1.67
N VAL A 160 -2.23 -9.35 1.74
CA VAL A 160 -2.10 -7.91 1.91
C VAL A 160 -2.20 -7.53 3.38
N TYR A 161 -1.22 -6.77 3.84
CA TYR A 161 -1.17 -6.23 5.20
C TYR A 161 -1.35 -4.71 5.19
N MET A 162 -2.18 -4.22 6.09
CA MET A 162 -2.26 -2.81 6.41
C MET A 162 -1.14 -2.45 7.39
N TYR A 163 -0.47 -1.34 7.13
CA TYR A 163 0.54 -0.73 7.97
C TYR A 163 0.06 0.64 8.46
N THR A 164 0.24 0.92 9.74
CA THR A 164 0.10 2.25 10.33
C THR A 164 1.00 2.39 11.56
N GLY A 165 1.47 3.60 11.84
CA GLY A 165 2.23 3.90 13.05
C GLY A 165 1.37 3.90 14.31
N VAL A 166 2.02 3.79 15.45
CA VAL A 166 1.39 3.87 16.77
C VAL A 166 2.12 4.91 17.60
N THR A 167 1.37 5.80 18.21
CA THR A 167 1.89 6.88 19.06
C THR A 167 1.24 6.83 20.44
N SER A 168 1.91 7.42 21.43
CA SER A 168 1.30 7.67 22.75
C SER A 168 0.51 8.97 22.72
N VAL A 169 -0.67 8.99 23.33
CA VAL A 169 -1.50 10.20 23.47
C VAL A 169 -0.79 11.31 24.27
N VAL A 170 0.13 10.93 25.16
CA VAL A 170 0.88 11.85 26.02
C VAL A 170 2.16 12.39 25.37
N SER A 171 2.64 11.74 24.30
CA SER A 171 3.91 12.08 23.61
C SER A 171 3.62 12.65 22.22
N ASP A 172 3.69 13.95 22.09
CA ASP A 172 3.17 14.69 20.92
C ASP A 172 3.86 14.50 19.57
N GLN A 173 5.05 13.87 19.49
CA GLN A 173 5.80 13.92 18.23
C GLN A 173 6.61 12.67 17.86
N SER A 174 6.44 11.54 18.52
CA SER A 174 7.19 10.33 18.18
C SER A 174 6.32 9.10 18.10
N ASN A 175 6.61 8.24 17.13
CA ASN A 175 6.06 6.90 17.10
C ASN A 175 6.73 6.03 18.15
N ILE A 176 5.94 5.21 18.83
CA ILE A 176 6.44 4.15 19.72
C ILE A 176 6.63 2.83 18.98
N GLY A 177 5.99 2.69 17.83
CA GLY A 177 6.05 1.51 17.00
C GLY A 177 5.07 1.61 15.83
N PHE A 178 4.81 0.48 15.23
CA PHE A 178 3.83 0.34 14.16
C PHE A 178 3.10 -1.00 14.27
N ILE A 179 1.97 -1.10 13.62
CA ILE A 179 1.24 -2.36 13.44
C ILE A 179 1.24 -2.78 11.98
N LEU A 180 1.34 -4.11 11.80
CA LEU A 180 0.99 -4.80 10.57
C LEU A 180 -0.23 -5.66 10.84
N SER A 181 -1.27 -5.49 10.06
CA SER A 181 -2.51 -6.25 10.18
C SER A 181 -2.88 -6.90 8.85
N ASN A 182 -3.00 -8.22 8.86
CA ASN A 182 -3.46 -8.97 7.71
C ASN A 182 -4.92 -8.62 7.40
N GLN A 183 -5.21 -8.18 6.19
CA GLN A 183 -6.54 -7.69 5.80
C GLN A 183 -7.57 -8.82 5.62
N ARG A 184 -7.12 -10.06 5.42
CA ARG A 184 -8.02 -11.22 5.30
C ARG A 184 -8.37 -11.83 6.65
N THR A 185 -7.38 -11.96 7.57
CA THR A 185 -7.53 -12.66 8.85
C THR A 185 -7.70 -11.75 10.06
N LYS A 186 -7.36 -10.47 9.92
CA LYS A 186 -7.25 -9.47 10.99
C LYS A 186 -6.15 -9.80 12.02
N GLU A 187 -5.25 -10.75 11.73
CA GLU A 187 -4.09 -10.96 12.60
C GLU A 187 -3.25 -9.69 12.62
N THR A 188 -3.13 -9.09 13.80
CA THR A 188 -2.42 -7.81 13.99
C THR A 188 -1.22 -8.02 14.89
N ARG A 189 -0.06 -7.56 14.43
CA ARG A 189 1.21 -7.60 15.16
C ARG A 189 1.73 -6.19 15.39
N PHE A 190 2.11 -5.93 16.62
CA PHE A 190 2.78 -4.68 17.01
C PHE A 190 4.29 -4.87 16.99
N TYR A 191 5.00 -3.92 16.40
CA TYR A 191 6.45 -3.86 16.36
C TYR A 191 6.93 -2.59 17.04
N LEU A 192 7.76 -2.75 18.05
CA LEU A 192 8.33 -1.63 18.79
C LEU A 192 9.48 -1.02 17.98
N VAL A 193 9.26 0.16 17.43
CA VAL A 193 10.26 0.96 16.72
C VAL A 193 10.04 2.41 17.08
N ALA A 194 10.85 2.92 18.00
CA ALA A 194 10.79 4.33 18.37
C ALA A 194 11.42 5.20 17.27
N GLY A 195 10.75 6.25 16.87
CA GLY A 195 11.27 7.13 15.83
C GLY A 195 10.35 8.30 15.50
N ALA A 196 10.65 8.96 14.38
CA ALA A 196 9.82 10.04 13.86
C ALA A 196 8.45 9.53 13.40
N LYS A 197 7.43 10.36 13.52
CA LYS A 197 6.14 10.10 12.89
C LYS A 197 6.28 10.16 11.37
N GLU A 198 5.40 9.46 10.68
CA GLU A 198 5.34 9.39 9.22
C GLU A 198 5.29 10.79 8.60
N TYR A 199 4.46 11.68 9.12
CA TYR A 199 4.36 13.06 8.63
C TYR A 199 5.65 13.86 8.80
N SER A 200 6.40 13.67 9.89
CA SER A 200 7.70 14.31 10.06
C SER A 200 8.73 13.81 9.04
N ALA A 201 8.65 12.54 8.68
CA ALA A 201 9.47 11.99 7.61
C ALA A 201 9.06 12.51 6.23
N MET A 202 7.75 12.66 5.98
CA MET A 202 7.22 13.28 4.75
C MET A 202 7.69 14.71 4.62
N ASP A 203 7.57 15.53 5.67
CA ASP A 203 8.06 16.92 5.70
C ASP A 203 9.57 16.98 5.42
N SER A 204 10.34 16.05 5.98
CA SER A 204 11.78 15.95 5.74
C SER A 204 12.12 15.64 4.28
N ALA A 205 11.36 14.70 3.67
CA ALA A 205 11.53 14.34 2.26
C ALA A 205 11.13 15.51 1.33
N GLU A 206 10.01 16.17 1.60
CA GLU A 206 9.56 17.35 0.86
C GLU A 206 10.56 18.51 0.96
N GLY A 207 11.16 18.68 2.14
CA GLY A 207 12.20 19.66 2.38
C GLY A 207 13.43 19.49 1.48
N GLN A 208 13.83 18.25 1.16
CA GLN A 208 14.97 17.96 0.25
C GLN A 208 14.70 18.38 -1.20
N VAL A 209 13.43 18.40 -1.60
CA VAL A 209 13.00 18.71 -2.98
C VAL A 209 12.13 19.98 -3.04
N GLN A 210 12.24 20.85 -2.06
CA GLN A 210 11.40 22.03 -1.88
C GLN A 210 11.28 22.90 -3.15
N GLN A 211 12.37 23.03 -3.92
CA GLN A 211 12.39 23.77 -5.18
C GLN A 211 11.49 23.17 -6.26
N MET A 212 11.19 21.88 -6.18
CA MET A 212 10.37 21.16 -7.14
C MET A 212 8.88 21.15 -6.75
N ARG A 213 8.56 21.48 -5.50
CA ARG A 213 7.20 21.50 -4.92
C ARG A 213 6.50 20.15 -5.05
N TYR A 214 7.24 19.07 -4.86
CA TYR A 214 6.67 17.74 -4.82
C TYR A 214 6.06 17.46 -3.46
N THR A 215 5.02 16.63 -3.45
CA THR A 215 4.32 16.20 -2.23
C THR A 215 4.60 14.71 -1.99
N ALA A 216 4.95 14.36 -0.76
CA ALA A 216 5.21 12.99 -0.37
C ALA A 216 3.91 12.18 -0.22
N THR A 217 3.95 10.91 -0.60
CA THR A 217 2.90 9.96 -0.23
C THR A 217 3.10 9.49 1.20
N PHE A 218 2.04 8.97 1.84
CA PHE A 218 2.20 8.29 3.12
C PHE A 218 3.22 7.15 2.98
N PRO A 219 4.22 7.05 3.88
CA PRO A 219 5.35 6.16 3.70
C PRO A 219 5.00 4.69 3.96
N LEU A 220 5.79 3.80 3.36
CA LEU A 220 5.93 2.41 3.78
C LEU A 220 7.13 2.29 4.71
N LEU A 221 6.99 1.47 5.76
CA LEU A 221 8.12 1.10 6.59
C LEU A 221 8.81 -0.13 6.00
N LEU A 222 10.07 0.00 5.68
CA LEU A 222 10.93 -1.06 5.15
C LEU A 222 12.12 -1.29 6.09
N ASN A 223 12.75 -2.45 5.97
CA ASN A 223 14.06 -2.69 6.57
C ASN A 223 15.12 -2.63 5.46
N ILE A 224 15.96 -1.60 5.48
CA ILE A 224 17.05 -1.42 4.54
C ILE A 224 18.36 -1.50 5.29
N SER A 225 19.15 -2.54 5.06
CA SER A 225 20.42 -2.79 5.76
C SER A 225 20.28 -2.76 7.29
N ASP A 226 19.28 -3.47 7.82
CA ASP A 226 18.91 -3.53 9.23
C ASP A 226 18.56 -2.17 9.87
N GLN A 227 18.24 -1.18 9.02
CA GLN A 227 17.75 0.12 9.45
C GLN A 227 16.27 0.27 9.13
N PRO A 228 15.41 0.60 10.11
CA PRO A 228 14.02 0.92 9.84
C PRO A 228 13.96 2.21 9.01
N THR A 229 13.31 2.12 7.85
CA THR A 229 13.36 3.15 6.80
C THR A 229 11.97 3.43 6.28
N TYR A 230 11.57 4.68 6.29
CA TYR A 230 10.38 5.14 5.58
C TYR A 230 10.67 5.32 4.09
N PHE A 231 9.96 4.58 3.26
CA PHE A 231 10.00 4.71 1.81
C PHE A 231 8.72 5.40 1.31
N MET A 232 8.86 6.38 0.44
CA MET A 232 7.71 7.14 -0.10
C MET A 232 7.98 7.62 -1.52
N ALA A 233 6.89 7.83 -2.26
CA ALA A 233 6.94 8.47 -3.56
C ALA A 233 6.74 10.00 -3.42
N LEU A 234 7.41 10.76 -4.27
CA LEU A 234 7.28 12.22 -4.39
C LEU A 234 6.53 12.55 -5.68
N LYS A 235 5.38 13.18 -5.55
CA LYS A 235 4.45 13.50 -6.64
C LYS A 235 4.43 14.98 -6.96
N ASP A 236 4.29 15.30 -8.25
CA ASP A 236 4.05 16.65 -8.71
C ASP A 236 2.60 17.13 -8.49
N ALA A 237 2.30 18.35 -8.88
CA ALA A 237 0.95 18.91 -8.78
C ALA A 237 -0.12 18.17 -9.61
N ALA A 238 0.30 17.40 -10.61
CA ALA A 238 -0.59 16.52 -11.40
C ALA A 238 -0.75 15.12 -10.79
N GLN A 239 -0.22 14.90 -9.56
CA GLN A 239 -0.23 13.63 -8.84
C GLN A 239 0.57 12.51 -9.53
N LEU A 240 1.51 12.86 -10.40
CA LEU A 240 2.42 11.93 -11.05
C LEU A 240 3.67 11.74 -10.18
N VAL A 241 4.08 10.49 -9.98
CA VAL A 241 5.34 10.17 -9.29
C VAL A 241 6.50 10.67 -10.12
N LYS A 242 7.39 11.45 -9.51
CA LYS A 242 8.59 12.04 -10.13
C LYS A 242 9.88 11.57 -9.50
N MET A 243 9.86 11.26 -8.24
CA MET A 243 11.00 10.79 -7.47
C MET A 243 10.54 9.89 -6.33
N TYR A 244 11.49 9.25 -5.69
CA TYR A 244 11.32 8.48 -4.47
C TYR A 244 12.18 9.05 -3.37
N ALA A 245 11.77 8.84 -2.12
CA ALA A 245 12.54 9.23 -0.95
C ALA A 245 12.63 8.08 0.05
N MET A 246 13.77 7.97 0.73
CA MET A 246 14.00 7.09 1.87
C MET A 246 14.47 7.94 3.05
N VAL A 247 13.81 7.75 4.19
CA VAL A 247 14.07 8.50 5.42
C VAL A 247 14.32 7.52 6.56
N ASN A 248 15.42 7.69 7.28
CA ASN A 248 15.71 6.84 8.44
C ASN A 248 14.72 7.15 9.59
N VAL A 249 14.09 6.13 10.15
CA VAL A 249 13.06 6.29 11.18
C VAL A 249 13.63 6.88 12.46
N SER A 250 14.82 6.44 12.86
CA SER A 250 15.49 6.91 14.08
C SER A 250 16.17 8.27 13.90
N GLN A 251 16.67 8.55 12.69
CA GLN A 251 17.37 9.78 12.33
C GLN A 251 16.76 10.39 11.08
N TYR A 252 15.59 11.01 11.22
CA TYR A 252 14.80 11.56 10.10
C TYR A 252 15.52 12.68 9.31
N GLN A 253 16.70 13.11 9.74
CA GLN A 253 17.58 13.99 8.99
C GLN A 253 18.34 13.26 7.86
N ILE A 254 18.46 11.94 7.95
CA ILE A 254 19.04 11.11 6.89
C ILE A 254 17.93 10.84 5.87
N VAL A 255 17.95 11.64 4.83
CA VAL A 255 16.96 11.63 3.75
C VAL A 255 17.68 11.49 2.43
N ALA A 256 17.46 10.40 1.73
CA ALA A 256 17.93 10.21 0.36
C ALA A 256 16.76 10.34 -0.62
N THR A 257 17.06 10.86 -1.80
CA THR A 257 16.10 10.94 -2.91
C THR A 257 16.71 10.35 -4.18
N GLY A 258 15.88 9.86 -5.08
CA GLY A 258 16.31 9.31 -6.36
C GLY A 258 15.18 9.33 -7.39
N ALA A 259 15.54 9.41 -8.68
CA ALA A 259 14.57 9.35 -9.77
C ALA A 259 13.95 7.96 -9.92
N THR A 260 14.71 6.92 -9.56
CA THR A 260 14.25 5.53 -9.48
C THR A 260 14.37 5.00 -8.06
N VAL A 261 13.68 3.91 -7.75
CA VAL A 261 13.79 3.24 -6.45
C VAL A 261 15.24 2.80 -6.20
N ALA A 262 15.90 2.22 -7.20
CA ALA A 262 17.28 1.76 -7.11
C ALA A 262 18.27 2.90 -6.85
N ASP A 263 18.10 4.06 -7.49
CA ASP A 263 18.93 5.23 -7.23
C ASP A 263 18.72 5.78 -5.81
N CYS A 264 17.45 5.85 -5.38
CA CYS A 264 17.09 6.28 -4.04
C CYS A 264 17.73 5.38 -2.99
N GLU A 265 17.62 4.07 -3.14
CA GLU A 265 18.21 3.09 -2.23
C GLU A 265 19.73 3.16 -2.20
N ARG A 266 20.38 3.27 -3.36
CA ARG A 266 21.85 3.44 -3.45
C ARG A 266 22.30 4.69 -2.70
N ASN A 267 21.64 5.81 -2.93
CA ASN A 267 21.95 7.08 -2.26
C ASN A 267 21.73 6.94 -0.75
N TYR A 268 20.67 6.28 -0.34
CA TYR A 268 20.35 6.06 1.07
C TYR A 268 21.42 5.20 1.77
N ARG A 269 21.80 4.06 1.18
CA ARG A 269 22.87 3.20 1.71
C ARG A 269 24.20 3.97 1.84
N GLN A 270 24.53 4.80 0.86
CA GLN A 270 25.72 5.65 0.93
C GLN A 270 25.66 6.66 2.10
N MET A 271 24.48 7.22 2.37
CA MET A 271 24.30 8.12 3.52
C MET A 271 24.40 7.37 4.84
N LEU A 272 23.88 6.15 4.93
CA LEU A 272 24.02 5.31 6.12
C LEU A 272 25.47 4.93 6.40
N LEU A 273 26.24 4.58 5.35
CA LEU A 273 27.68 4.32 5.44
C LEU A 273 28.44 5.56 5.94
N ASN A 274 28.19 6.71 5.35
CA ASN A 274 28.83 7.97 5.75
C ASN A 274 28.47 8.38 7.19
N GLY A 275 27.29 7.99 7.64
CA GLY A 275 26.82 8.21 9.01
C GLY A 275 27.28 7.13 10.02
N ASN A 276 28.07 6.15 9.60
CA ASN A 276 28.49 4.98 10.40
C ASN A 276 27.30 4.20 11.03
N LEU A 277 26.16 4.15 10.34
CA LEU A 277 24.99 3.39 10.78
C LEU A 277 24.99 1.95 10.25
N ILE A 278 25.75 1.69 9.20
CA ILE A 278 25.96 0.37 8.60
C ILE A 278 27.42 0.20 8.20
N ASP A 279 27.85 -1.05 8.10
CA ASP A 279 29.18 -1.41 7.61
C ASP A 279 29.19 -1.53 6.08
N GLU A 280 30.39 -1.56 5.46
CA GLU A 280 30.54 -1.71 4.01
C GLU A 280 29.88 -3.01 3.48
N GLU A 281 29.89 -4.07 4.27
CA GLU A 281 29.31 -5.36 3.92
C GLU A 281 27.77 -5.30 3.83
N THR A 282 27.12 -4.54 4.70
CA THR A 282 25.65 -4.34 4.71
C THR A 282 25.21 -3.22 3.79
N GLY A 283 26.12 -2.34 3.38
CA GLY A 283 25.88 -1.23 2.47
C GLY A 283 25.86 -1.62 0.98
N THR A 284 26.35 -2.81 0.64
CA THR A 284 26.36 -3.28 -0.76
C THR A 284 24.97 -3.74 -1.20
N LEU A 285 24.59 -3.37 -2.43
CA LEU A 285 23.35 -3.88 -3.06
C LEU A 285 23.50 -5.38 -3.34
N PRO A 286 22.43 -6.18 -3.22
CA PRO A 286 22.41 -7.56 -3.71
C PRO A 286 22.85 -7.64 -5.18
N GLU A 287 23.60 -8.68 -5.54
CA GLU A 287 24.10 -8.88 -6.92
C GLU A 287 23.01 -8.84 -7.99
N GLU A 288 21.79 -9.24 -7.68
CA GLU A 288 20.63 -9.18 -8.58
C GLU A 288 20.23 -7.74 -8.95
N GLN A 289 20.42 -6.77 -8.05
CA GLN A 289 20.18 -5.34 -8.34
C GLN A 289 21.38 -4.69 -9.04
N MET A 290 22.58 -5.22 -8.86
CA MET A 290 23.77 -4.80 -9.63
C MET A 290 23.70 -5.25 -11.10
N ALA A 291 22.99 -6.34 -11.41
CA ALA A 291 22.81 -6.82 -12.78
C ALA A 291 22.00 -5.85 -13.67
N LEU A 292 21.17 -4.99 -13.07
CA LEU A 292 20.45 -3.92 -13.78
C LEU A 292 21.35 -2.72 -14.18
N THR A 293 22.55 -2.63 -13.59
CA THR A 293 23.57 -1.63 -13.90
C THR A 293 24.87 -2.26 -14.41
N ALA A 294 24.76 -3.40 -15.09
CA ALA A 294 25.93 -4.04 -15.69
C ALA A 294 26.61 -3.09 -16.67
N ALA A 295 27.88 -2.77 -16.42
CA ALA A 295 28.67 -1.99 -17.34
C ALA A 295 29.00 -2.88 -18.55
N TYR A 296 28.41 -2.58 -19.70
CA TYR A 296 28.72 -3.19 -20.97
C TYR A 296 29.83 -2.39 -21.65
N SER A 297 30.87 -3.06 -22.06
CA SER A 297 31.92 -2.47 -22.88
C SER A 297 31.94 -3.14 -24.25
N GLY A 298 31.94 -2.36 -25.31
CA GLY A 298 31.95 -2.86 -26.68
C GLY A 298 31.92 -1.69 -27.66
N VAL A 299 31.92 -2.02 -28.97
CA VAL A 299 31.85 -1.00 -30.00
C VAL A 299 30.39 -0.67 -30.28
N VAL A 300 30.03 0.59 -30.08
CA VAL A 300 28.69 1.09 -30.41
C VAL A 300 28.57 1.16 -31.94
N SER A 301 27.68 0.36 -32.49
CA SER A 301 27.46 0.26 -33.95
C SER A 301 26.27 1.11 -34.43
N ASP A 302 25.29 1.38 -33.56
CA ASP A 302 24.14 2.24 -33.87
C ASP A 302 23.60 2.90 -32.59
N ILE A 303 23.05 4.11 -32.72
CA ILE A 303 22.39 4.86 -31.63
C ILE A 303 21.05 5.33 -32.16
N ARG A 304 19.98 5.01 -31.40
CA ARG A 304 18.63 5.48 -31.69
C ARG A 304 18.05 6.12 -30.43
N SER A 305 17.15 7.06 -30.61
CA SER A 305 16.40 7.64 -29.52
C SER A 305 14.91 7.54 -29.78
N ALA A 306 14.14 7.32 -28.74
CA ALA A 306 12.69 7.40 -28.75
C ALA A 306 12.22 8.23 -27.57
N VAL A 307 11.12 8.94 -27.73
CA VAL A 307 10.46 9.62 -26.61
C VAL A 307 9.47 8.63 -26.01
N MET A 308 9.75 8.19 -24.79
CA MET A 308 8.88 7.31 -23.99
C MET A 308 8.48 8.07 -22.72
N ASP A 309 7.20 8.19 -22.49
CA ASP A 309 6.62 8.87 -21.31
C ASP A 309 7.16 10.29 -21.04
N GLY A 310 7.43 11.04 -22.13
CA GLY A 310 7.94 12.40 -22.07
C GLY A 310 9.45 12.52 -21.84
N ASN A 311 10.17 11.40 -21.70
CA ASN A 311 11.62 11.35 -21.58
C ASN A 311 12.25 10.81 -22.87
N THR A 312 13.42 11.32 -23.22
CA THR A 312 14.20 10.75 -24.34
C THR A 312 14.99 9.55 -23.82
N VAL A 313 14.66 8.37 -24.31
CA VAL A 313 15.40 7.13 -24.06
C VAL A 313 16.32 6.87 -25.24
N TYR A 314 17.59 6.56 -24.96
CA TYR A 314 18.57 6.19 -25.97
C TYR A 314 18.70 4.67 -26.03
N PHE A 315 18.71 4.14 -27.24
CA PHE A 315 18.98 2.73 -27.52
C PHE A 315 20.36 2.64 -28.21
N LEU A 316 21.24 1.91 -27.57
CA LEU A 316 22.61 1.69 -28.06
C LEU A 316 22.73 0.27 -28.58
N GLN A 317 23.22 0.08 -29.80
CA GLN A 317 23.60 -1.23 -30.29
C GLN A 317 25.10 -1.46 -30.06
N ILE A 318 25.41 -2.40 -29.17
CA ILE A 318 26.78 -2.78 -28.82
C ILE A 318 26.97 -4.24 -29.26
N ASP A 319 27.92 -4.49 -30.11
CA ASP A 319 28.25 -5.84 -30.66
C ASP A 319 27.00 -6.59 -31.17
N GLY A 320 26.07 -5.87 -31.79
CA GLY A 320 24.85 -6.42 -32.40
C GLY A 320 23.66 -6.59 -31.47
N VAL A 321 23.81 -6.31 -30.17
CA VAL A 321 22.73 -6.38 -29.16
C VAL A 321 22.26 -4.95 -28.81
N TRP A 322 20.94 -4.75 -28.68
CA TRP A 322 20.36 -3.47 -28.31
C TRP A 322 20.22 -3.35 -26.78
N TYR A 323 20.64 -2.23 -26.23
CA TYR A 323 20.54 -1.84 -24.84
C TYR A 323 19.79 -0.50 -24.73
N SER A 324 18.97 -0.32 -23.70
CA SER A 324 18.33 0.96 -23.39
C SER A 324 18.97 1.58 -22.14
N GLY A 325 19.15 2.88 -22.13
CA GLY A 325 19.67 3.64 -21.01
C GLY A 325 19.00 4.99 -20.89
#